data_16f03f1926afe14d9c592582b9d02caf
#
_entry.id   16f03f1926afe14d9c592582b9d02caf
#
_cell.length_a   1.000
_cell.length_b   1.000
_cell.length_c   1.000
_cell.angle_alpha   90.00
_cell.angle_beta   90.00
_cell.angle_gamma   90.00
#
_symmetry.space_group_name_H-M   'P 1'
#
loop_
_entity.id
_entity.type
_entity.pdbx_description
1 polymer ?
#
loop_
_entity_poly.entity_id
_entity_poly.type
_entity_poly.pdbx_seq_one_letter_code
_entity_poly.pdbx_strand_id
1 'polypeptide(L)'
;MGSPKHFLDLSAVGSEDLRTILDDARTRKIATKTGTAEKPLAGKMLAMIFEKPSTRTRVSFDVGMRQLGGETLFLSGTEMQLGRAETIGDTAKVLSRYVDAIMIRTTDHSRLLELAEHATVPVINGLTDDTHPCQIMADILTFEEHRGPVKGKTIAWTGDGNNVLHSFVEGSARFGYRMAMAVPMGSEPHDKFLNWARNNGGEISLYHDADKAVAGADCVVTDTWVSMNQEHKARGHNIFQPYQVNEALMAKANKEALFMHCLPAHRGEEVTDAVIDGPQSVVFDEAENRLHAQKSIIAWCMGVI
;
A
#
# COMPACT_ATOMS: atom_id res chain seq x y z
N MET A 1 2.59 -18.20 -24.57
CA MET A 1 1.86 -17.33 -23.63
C MET A 1 2.86 -16.29 -23.14
N GLY A 2 2.51 -15.00 -23.06
CA GLY A 2 3.41 -13.98 -22.47
C GLY A 2 3.67 -14.23 -21.00
N SER A 3 4.71 -13.60 -20.42
CA SER A 3 4.95 -13.64 -18.98
C SER A 3 3.77 -13.03 -18.23
N PRO A 4 3.39 -13.56 -17.04
CA PRO A 4 2.28 -13.01 -16.27
C PRO A 4 2.58 -11.57 -15.81
N LYS A 5 1.55 -10.73 -15.72
CA LYS A 5 1.64 -9.39 -15.16
C LYS A 5 1.61 -9.46 -13.64
N HIS A 6 2.76 -9.30 -12.98
CA HIS A 6 2.84 -9.25 -11.53
C HIS A 6 2.65 -7.81 -11.01
N PHE A 7 2.13 -7.67 -9.77
CA PHE A 7 2.06 -6.41 -9.04
C PHE A 7 2.86 -6.53 -7.74
N LEU A 8 4.17 -6.35 -7.84
CA LEU A 8 5.10 -6.59 -6.72
C LEU A 8 5.43 -5.29 -5.98
N ASP A 9 5.86 -4.25 -6.73
CA ASP A 9 6.21 -2.93 -6.23
C ASP A 9 5.79 -1.87 -7.23
N LEU A 10 5.63 -0.62 -6.79
CA LEU A 10 5.34 0.48 -7.71
C LEU A 10 6.50 0.73 -8.67
N SER A 11 7.73 0.48 -8.22
CA SER A 11 8.93 0.56 -9.07
C SER A 11 8.92 -0.43 -10.23
N ALA A 12 8.24 -1.55 -10.09
CA ALA A 12 8.16 -2.61 -11.12
C ALA A 12 7.05 -2.38 -12.16
N VAL A 13 6.16 -1.40 -11.94
CA VAL A 13 5.01 -1.12 -12.83
C VAL A 13 5.18 0.26 -13.48
N GLY A 14 4.89 0.38 -14.77
CA GLY A 14 4.95 1.65 -15.49
C GLY A 14 3.92 2.66 -15.01
N SER A 15 4.25 3.96 -15.09
CA SER A 15 3.33 5.03 -14.66
C SER A 15 1.99 5.01 -15.41
N GLU A 16 1.98 4.63 -16.68
CA GLU A 16 0.75 4.52 -17.49
C GLU A 16 -0.14 3.38 -17.00
N ASP A 17 0.44 2.20 -16.69
CA ASP A 17 -0.31 1.08 -16.12
C ASP A 17 -0.87 1.41 -14.74
N LEU A 18 -0.07 2.06 -13.87
CA LEU A 18 -0.55 2.52 -12.56
C LEU A 18 -1.69 3.53 -12.69
N ARG A 19 -1.64 4.42 -13.66
CA ARG A 19 -2.73 5.36 -13.94
C ARG A 19 -3.97 4.63 -14.45
N THR A 20 -3.82 3.68 -15.36
CA THR A 20 -4.91 2.83 -15.85
C THR A 20 -5.62 2.10 -14.69
N ILE A 21 -4.85 1.54 -13.75
CA ILE A 21 -5.39 0.88 -12.55
C ILE A 21 -6.21 1.87 -11.70
N LEU A 22 -5.72 3.10 -11.48
CA LEU A 22 -6.44 4.10 -10.67
C LEU A 22 -7.74 4.57 -11.35
N ASP A 23 -7.72 4.80 -12.66
CA ASP A 23 -8.89 5.25 -13.41
C ASP A 23 -9.97 4.14 -13.47
N ASP A 24 -9.56 2.89 -13.64
CA ASP A 24 -10.44 1.73 -13.53
C ASP A 24 -11.00 1.59 -12.09
N ALA A 25 -10.17 1.81 -11.06
CA ALA A 25 -10.62 1.74 -9.66
C ALA A 25 -11.74 2.74 -9.36
N ARG A 26 -11.60 3.97 -9.87
CA ARG A 26 -12.65 5.01 -9.77
C ARG A 26 -13.93 4.58 -10.47
N THR A 27 -13.81 4.06 -11.68
CA THR A 27 -14.93 3.58 -12.47
C THR A 27 -15.65 2.43 -11.80
N ARG A 28 -14.92 1.42 -11.31
CA ARG A 28 -15.48 0.27 -10.58
C ARG A 28 -16.10 0.65 -9.25
N LYS A 29 -15.55 1.66 -8.55
CA LYS A 29 -16.15 2.21 -7.32
C LYS A 29 -17.54 2.77 -7.62
N ILE A 30 -17.67 3.59 -8.64
CA ILE A 30 -18.94 4.16 -9.08
C ILE A 30 -19.92 3.06 -9.47
N ALA A 31 -19.51 2.12 -10.34
CA ALA A 31 -20.34 1.02 -10.79
C ALA A 31 -20.83 0.14 -9.63
N THR A 32 -19.98 -0.10 -8.62
CA THR A 32 -20.36 -0.84 -7.42
C THR A 32 -21.45 -0.09 -6.63
N LYS A 33 -21.29 1.23 -6.43
CA LYS A 33 -22.25 2.05 -5.68
C LYS A 33 -23.58 2.22 -6.41
N THR A 34 -23.59 2.16 -7.75
CA THR A 34 -24.80 2.28 -8.58
C THR A 34 -25.45 0.92 -8.95
N GLY A 35 -24.85 -0.20 -8.53
CA GLY A 35 -25.38 -1.53 -8.84
C GLY A 35 -25.19 -1.98 -10.29
N THR A 36 -24.29 -1.32 -11.05
CA THR A 36 -24.01 -1.62 -12.47
C THR A 36 -22.68 -2.35 -12.66
N ALA A 37 -22.08 -2.86 -11.57
CA ALA A 37 -20.77 -3.50 -11.61
C ALA A 37 -20.80 -4.81 -12.43
N GLU A 38 -19.87 -4.94 -13.36
CA GLU A 38 -19.63 -6.15 -14.14
C GLU A 38 -18.82 -7.17 -13.34
N LYS A 39 -18.90 -8.44 -13.77
CA LYS A 39 -18.22 -9.59 -13.16
C LYS A 39 -17.23 -10.24 -14.14
N PRO A 40 -16.18 -9.54 -14.55
CA PRO A 40 -15.27 -10.00 -15.61
C PRO A 40 -14.42 -11.22 -15.23
N LEU A 41 -14.36 -11.57 -13.94
CA LEU A 41 -13.56 -12.68 -13.42
C LEU A 41 -14.43 -13.88 -12.98
N ALA A 42 -15.62 -14.04 -13.56
CA ALA A 42 -16.47 -15.20 -13.27
C ALA A 42 -15.73 -16.52 -13.56
N GLY A 43 -15.72 -17.44 -12.58
CA GLY A 43 -15.02 -18.72 -12.65
C GLY A 43 -13.51 -18.66 -12.42
N LYS A 44 -12.96 -17.50 -12.05
CA LYS A 44 -11.55 -17.31 -11.71
C LYS A 44 -11.30 -17.47 -10.21
N MET A 45 -10.11 -17.96 -9.85
CA MET A 45 -9.70 -18.24 -8.47
C MET A 45 -8.47 -17.42 -8.09
N LEU A 46 -8.56 -16.71 -6.97
CA LEU A 46 -7.43 -16.01 -6.33
C LEU A 46 -6.99 -16.78 -5.07
N ALA A 47 -5.77 -17.32 -5.06
CA ALA A 47 -5.14 -17.80 -3.82
C ALA A 47 -4.63 -16.62 -3.01
N MET A 48 -4.96 -16.59 -1.71
CA MET A 48 -4.51 -15.56 -0.77
C MET A 48 -3.66 -16.19 0.32
N ILE A 49 -2.34 -16.01 0.24
CA ILE A 49 -1.36 -16.53 1.19
C ILE A 49 -1.10 -15.48 2.28
N PHE A 50 -1.29 -15.84 3.54
CA PHE A 50 -1.02 -14.98 4.68
C PHE A 50 -0.05 -15.66 5.65
N GLU A 51 1.16 -15.16 5.76
CA GLU A 51 2.11 -15.57 6.82
C GLU A 51 1.86 -14.81 8.13
N LYS A 52 1.19 -13.65 8.06
CA LYS A 52 0.76 -12.87 9.23
C LYS A 52 -0.72 -12.47 9.13
N PRO A 53 -1.42 -12.39 10.26
CA PRO A 53 -2.82 -11.97 10.27
C PRO A 53 -3.00 -10.55 9.72
N SER A 54 -4.08 -10.35 8.98
CA SER A 54 -4.52 -9.02 8.53
C SER A 54 -5.99 -9.04 8.14
N THR A 55 -6.83 -8.46 8.97
CA THR A 55 -8.28 -8.38 8.71
C THR A 55 -8.58 -7.54 7.48
N ARG A 56 -8.04 -6.31 7.40
CA ARG A 56 -8.31 -5.38 6.30
C ARG A 56 -7.87 -5.94 4.95
N THR A 57 -6.65 -6.44 4.83
CA THR A 57 -6.13 -7.00 3.58
C THR A 57 -6.93 -8.24 3.17
N ARG A 58 -7.25 -9.12 4.13
CA ARG A 58 -8.04 -10.33 3.85
C ARG A 58 -9.42 -9.97 3.32
N VAL A 59 -10.13 -9.10 4.04
CA VAL A 59 -11.52 -8.73 3.67
C VAL A 59 -11.55 -7.98 2.34
N SER A 60 -10.64 -7.02 2.12
CA SER A 60 -10.64 -6.22 0.90
C SER A 60 -10.32 -7.03 -0.35
N PHE A 61 -9.37 -7.98 -0.30
CA PHE A 61 -9.09 -8.87 -1.43
C PHE A 61 -10.21 -9.90 -1.66
N ASP A 62 -10.75 -10.52 -0.60
CA ASP A 62 -11.84 -11.49 -0.71
C ASP A 62 -13.10 -10.85 -1.29
N VAL A 63 -13.55 -9.74 -0.69
CA VAL A 63 -14.72 -9.01 -1.18
C VAL A 63 -14.47 -8.45 -2.59
N GLY A 64 -13.27 -7.94 -2.86
CA GLY A 64 -12.89 -7.41 -4.17
C GLY A 64 -12.97 -8.47 -5.26
N MET A 65 -12.40 -9.65 -5.06
CA MET A 65 -12.44 -10.75 -6.01
C MET A 65 -13.88 -11.24 -6.24
N ARG A 66 -14.69 -11.38 -5.17
CA ARG A 66 -16.11 -11.77 -5.28
C ARG A 66 -16.94 -10.72 -6.02
N GLN A 67 -16.68 -9.44 -5.82
CA GLN A 67 -17.36 -8.38 -6.59
C GLN A 67 -16.99 -8.42 -8.08
N LEU A 68 -15.80 -8.89 -8.44
CA LEU A 68 -15.40 -9.15 -9.82
C LEU A 68 -15.98 -10.48 -10.39
N GLY A 69 -16.71 -11.24 -9.57
CA GLY A 69 -17.34 -12.50 -9.96
C GLY A 69 -16.48 -13.74 -9.76
N GLY A 70 -15.26 -13.59 -9.25
CA GLY A 70 -14.37 -14.70 -8.94
C GLY A 70 -14.55 -15.25 -7.54
N GLU A 71 -13.71 -16.21 -7.21
CA GLU A 71 -13.64 -16.86 -5.90
C GLU A 71 -12.27 -16.72 -5.27
N THR A 72 -12.19 -16.95 -3.96
CA THR A 72 -10.95 -16.86 -3.20
C THR A 72 -10.66 -18.14 -2.45
N LEU A 73 -9.37 -18.47 -2.36
CA LEU A 73 -8.85 -19.55 -1.53
C LEU A 73 -7.90 -18.95 -0.50
N PHE A 74 -8.28 -19.01 0.78
CA PHE A 74 -7.42 -18.56 1.87
C PHE A 74 -6.43 -19.66 2.27
N LEU A 75 -5.15 -19.30 2.30
CA LEU A 75 -4.05 -20.19 2.67
C LEU A 75 -3.26 -19.56 3.84
N SER A 76 -3.24 -20.23 4.98
CA SER A 76 -2.44 -19.83 6.12
C SER A 76 -0.99 -20.26 5.92
N GLY A 77 -0.04 -19.34 6.00
CA GLY A 77 1.38 -19.66 5.89
C GLY A 77 1.88 -20.63 6.97
N THR A 78 1.19 -20.69 8.12
CA THR A 78 1.49 -21.66 9.18
C THR A 78 1.06 -23.09 8.82
N GLU A 79 -0.06 -23.23 8.09
CA GLU A 79 -0.57 -24.52 7.62
C GLU A 79 0.16 -25.03 6.38
N MET A 80 0.53 -24.11 5.48
CA MET A 80 1.25 -24.43 4.25
C MET A 80 2.71 -24.83 4.46
N GLN A 81 3.31 -24.51 5.62
CA GLN A 81 4.76 -24.68 5.88
C GLN A 81 5.66 -24.09 4.77
N LEU A 82 5.23 -22.97 4.16
CA LEU A 82 5.88 -22.33 3.03
C LEU A 82 7.38 -22.10 3.29
N GLY A 83 8.24 -22.68 2.44
CA GLY A 83 9.69 -22.60 2.56
C GLY A 83 10.28 -23.44 3.70
N ARG A 84 9.52 -24.37 4.31
CA ARG A 84 10.02 -25.30 5.35
C ARG A 84 10.05 -26.75 4.87
N ALA A 85 8.92 -27.30 4.45
CA ALA A 85 8.81 -28.66 3.93
C ALA A 85 8.77 -28.69 2.39
N GLU A 86 8.27 -27.63 1.75
CA GLU A 86 8.24 -27.45 0.31
C GLU A 86 8.93 -26.13 -0.06
N THR A 87 9.67 -26.10 -1.16
CA THR A 87 10.29 -24.86 -1.65
C THR A 87 9.24 -23.86 -2.12
N ILE A 88 9.52 -22.56 -2.03
CA ILE A 88 8.62 -21.51 -2.55
C ILE A 88 8.40 -21.70 -4.05
N GLY A 89 9.46 -22.05 -4.79
CA GLY A 89 9.37 -22.31 -6.22
C GLY A 89 8.47 -23.48 -6.59
N ASP A 90 8.47 -24.57 -5.81
CA ASP A 90 7.58 -25.71 -6.05
C ASP A 90 6.13 -25.38 -5.69
N THR A 91 5.92 -24.71 -4.56
CA THR A 91 4.59 -24.16 -4.20
C THR A 91 4.04 -23.27 -5.30
N ALA A 92 4.86 -22.35 -5.87
CA ALA A 92 4.46 -21.48 -6.95
C ALA A 92 4.00 -22.25 -8.20
N LYS A 93 4.77 -23.28 -8.61
CA LYS A 93 4.44 -24.14 -9.76
C LYS A 93 3.15 -24.93 -9.55
N VAL A 94 2.95 -25.48 -8.33
CA VAL A 94 1.76 -26.24 -7.99
C VAL A 94 0.53 -25.33 -7.98
N LEU A 95 0.57 -24.22 -7.24
CA LEU A 95 -0.56 -23.28 -7.16
C LEU A 95 -0.92 -22.71 -8.52
N SER A 96 0.07 -22.43 -9.37
CA SER A 96 -0.18 -21.93 -10.74
C SER A 96 -0.99 -22.89 -11.63
N ARG A 97 -1.16 -24.16 -11.23
CA ARG A 97 -2.01 -25.13 -11.93
C ARG A 97 -3.44 -25.19 -11.39
N TYR A 98 -3.68 -24.58 -10.23
CA TYR A 98 -4.96 -24.67 -9.54
C TYR A 98 -5.71 -23.33 -9.53
N VAL A 99 -4.97 -22.20 -9.57
CA VAL A 99 -5.56 -20.86 -9.44
C VAL A 99 -5.15 -19.95 -10.58
N ASP A 100 -5.83 -18.83 -10.74
CA ASP A 100 -5.60 -17.87 -11.83
C ASP A 100 -4.72 -16.68 -11.37
N ALA A 101 -4.60 -16.44 -10.08
CA ALA A 101 -3.69 -15.45 -9.49
C ALA A 101 -3.35 -15.82 -8.05
N ILE A 102 -2.23 -15.28 -7.54
CA ILE A 102 -1.76 -15.48 -6.17
C ILE A 102 -1.53 -14.10 -5.53
N MET A 103 -2.13 -13.84 -4.38
CA MET A 103 -1.75 -12.74 -3.51
C MET A 103 -0.98 -13.28 -2.31
N ILE A 104 0.13 -12.66 -1.95
CA ILE A 104 0.91 -13.03 -0.78
C ILE A 104 1.14 -11.84 0.15
N ARG A 105 0.93 -12.05 1.46
CA ARG A 105 1.36 -11.16 2.54
C ARG A 105 2.36 -11.90 3.41
N THR A 106 3.61 -11.47 3.34
CA THR A 106 4.76 -12.08 4.02
C THR A 106 5.63 -10.99 4.67
N THR A 107 6.59 -11.36 5.49
CA THR A 107 7.60 -10.44 6.01
C THR A 107 8.77 -10.28 5.04
N ASP A 108 9.31 -11.39 4.59
CA ASP A 108 10.49 -11.43 3.73
C ASP A 108 10.12 -11.15 2.26
N HIS A 109 10.58 -10.01 1.76
CA HIS A 109 10.35 -9.59 0.38
C HIS A 109 10.97 -10.57 -0.64
N SER A 110 12.06 -11.24 -0.30
CA SER A 110 12.68 -12.24 -1.18
C SER A 110 11.75 -13.41 -1.50
N ARG A 111 10.87 -13.80 -0.57
CA ARG A 111 9.86 -14.84 -0.79
C ARG A 111 8.81 -14.45 -1.82
N LEU A 112 8.40 -13.16 -1.81
CA LEU A 112 7.50 -12.62 -2.83
C LEU A 112 8.15 -12.71 -4.21
N LEU A 113 9.42 -12.31 -4.31
CA LEU A 113 10.17 -12.32 -5.58
C LEU A 113 10.37 -13.74 -6.10
N GLU A 114 10.78 -14.70 -5.23
CA GLU A 114 10.94 -16.11 -5.59
C GLU A 114 9.60 -16.72 -6.06
N LEU A 115 8.50 -16.40 -5.35
CA LEU A 115 7.17 -16.86 -5.75
C LEU A 115 6.80 -16.34 -7.14
N ALA A 116 7.06 -15.06 -7.42
CA ALA A 116 6.78 -14.44 -8.72
C ALA A 116 7.67 -15.00 -9.84
N GLU A 117 8.94 -15.30 -9.57
CA GLU A 117 9.87 -15.88 -10.53
C GLU A 117 9.40 -17.25 -11.04
N HIS A 118 8.80 -18.07 -10.16
CA HIS A 118 8.39 -19.43 -10.49
C HIS A 118 6.90 -19.60 -10.83
N ALA A 119 6.07 -18.60 -10.54
CA ALA A 119 4.64 -18.64 -10.87
C ALA A 119 4.41 -18.42 -12.37
N THR A 120 3.46 -19.17 -12.94
CA THR A 120 2.96 -18.97 -14.30
C THR A 120 1.64 -18.19 -14.34
N VAL A 121 1.19 -17.72 -13.18
CA VAL A 121 0.03 -16.84 -12.98
C VAL A 121 0.47 -15.56 -12.29
N PRO A 122 -0.30 -14.47 -12.35
CA PRO A 122 0.02 -13.23 -11.65
C PRO A 122 0.26 -13.41 -10.14
N VAL A 123 1.26 -12.70 -9.61
CA VAL A 123 1.53 -12.58 -8.18
C VAL A 123 1.34 -11.12 -7.76
N ILE A 124 0.62 -10.93 -6.65
CA ILE A 124 0.27 -9.62 -6.10
C ILE A 124 0.87 -9.49 -4.69
N ASN A 125 1.60 -8.40 -4.47
CA ASN A 125 2.13 -8.04 -3.15
C ASN A 125 1.01 -7.52 -2.24
N GLY A 126 0.57 -8.30 -1.28
CA GLY A 126 -0.38 -7.89 -0.25
C GLY A 126 0.25 -7.05 0.88
N LEU A 127 1.52 -7.18 1.11
CA LEU A 127 2.47 -6.45 1.95
C LEU A 127 3.72 -7.31 2.20
N THR A 128 4.88 -6.67 2.23
CA THR A 128 6.11 -7.22 2.81
C THR A 128 6.71 -6.22 3.80
N ASP A 129 7.80 -6.59 4.50
CA ASP A 129 8.51 -5.62 5.35
C ASP A 129 9.26 -4.55 4.52
N ASP A 130 9.43 -4.77 3.22
CA ASP A 130 10.03 -3.78 2.31
C ASP A 130 9.00 -2.80 1.74
N THR A 131 7.81 -3.27 1.31
CA THR A 131 6.84 -2.45 0.56
C THR A 131 5.38 -2.81 0.83
N HIS A 132 4.49 -1.84 0.57
CA HIS A 132 3.03 -2.01 0.60
C HIS A 132 2.36 -1.28 -0.59
N PRO A 133 2.62 -1.70 -1.85
CA PRO A 133 2.20 -0.96 -3.04
C PRO A 133 0.67 -0.81 -3.17
N CYS A 134 -0.10 -1.82 -2.74
CA CYS A 134 -1.57 -1.77 -2.77
C CYS A 134 -2.15 -0.67 -1.87
N GLN A 135 -1.45 -0.32 -0.77
CA GLN A 135 -1.85 0.78 0.09
C GLN A 135 -1.72 2.11 -0.64
N ILE A 136 -0.55 2.35 -1.26
CA ILE A 136 -0.31 3.63 -1.94
C ILE A 136 -1.27 3.85 -3.11
N MET A 137 -1.67 2.80 -3.82
CA MET A 137 -2.71 2.92 -4.85
C MET A 137 -4.04 3.41 -4.27
N ALA A 138 -4.41 2.96 -3.07
CA ALA A 138 -5.60 3.43 -2.38
C ALA A 138 -5.45 4.87 -1.88
N ASP A 139 -4.27 5.24 -1.39
CA ASP A 139 -3.97 6.57 -0.86
C ASP A 139 -4.02 7.62 -1.99
N ILE A 140 -3.41 7.31 -3.15
CA ILE A 140 -3.48 8.19 -4.32
C ILE A 140 -4.90 8.31 -4.85
N LEU A 141 -5.66 7.20 -4.93
CA LEU A 141 -7.07 7.25 -5.31
C LEU A 141 -7.88 8.16 -4.37
N THR A 142 -7.66 8.03 -3.05
CA THR A 142 -8.34 8.84 -2.04
C THR A 142 -7.96 10.30 -2.14
N PHE A 143 -6.66 10.59 -2.25
CA PHE A 143 -6.22 11.97 -2.44
C PHE A 143 -6.89 12.61 -3.66
N GLU A 144 -6.89 11.91 -4.79
CA GLU A 144 -7.44 12.45 -6.04
C GLU A 144 -8.97 12.59 -6.04
N GLU A 145 -9.69 11.78 -5.28
CA GLU A 145 -11.13 11.94 -5.07
C GLU A 145 -11.46 13.23 -4.31
N HIS A 146 -10.62 13.63 -3.36
CA HIS A 146 -10.85 14.81 -2.51
C HIS A 146 -10.21 16.08 -3.04
N ARG A 147 -9.08 16.01 -3.75
CA ARG A 147 -8.23 17.17 -4.10
C ARG A 147 -7.83 17.23 -5.58
N GLY A 148 -8.32 16.30 -6.41
CA GLY A 148 -7.89 16.21 -7.80
C GLY A 148 -6.46 15.67 -7.96
N PRO A 149 -5.86 15.81 -9.15
CA PRO A 149 -4.61 15.14 -9.48
C PRO A 149 -3.49 15.37 -8.46
N VAL A 150 -2.83 14.29 -8.05
CA VAL A 150 -1.73 14.30 -7.08
C VAL A 150 -0.43 14.89 -7.65
N LYS A 151 -0.27 14.89 -8.97
CA LYS A 151 0.92 15.41 -9.65
C LYS A 151 1.23 16.85 -9.24
N GLY A 152 2.48 17.10 -8.83
CA GLY A 152 2.95 18.42 -8.38
C GLY A 152 2.49 18.81 -6.97
N LYS A 153 1.69 18.00 -6.29
CA LYS A 153 1.32 18.17 -4.88
C LYS A 153 2.42 17.74 -3.95
N THR A 154 2.34 18.12 -2.69
CA THR A 154 3.30 17.71 -1.65
C THR A 154 2.60 16.78 -0.67
N ILE A 155 3.10 15.55 -0.56
CA ILE A 155 2.70 14.60 0.49
C ILE A 155 3.80 14.62 1.56
N ALA A 156 3.42 14.90 2.80
CA ALA A 156 4.32 14.87 3.95
C ALA A 156 4.12 13.55 4.72
N TRP A 157 5.23 12.95 5.12
CA TRP A 157 5.28 11.81 6.02
C TRP A 157 5.92 12.20 7.34
N THR A 158 5.39 11.70 8.46
CA THR A 158 6.02 11.82 9.77
C THR A 158 6.00 10.49 10.51
N GLY A 159 7.13 10.08 11.08
CA GLY A 159 7.22 8.84 11.87
C GLY A 159 8.34 7.91 11.43
N ASP A 160 8.08 6.60 11.45
CA ASP A 160 9.09 5.58 11.12
C ASP A 160 9.31 5.45 9.61
N GLY A 161 10.56 5.17 9.21
CA GLY A 161 10.95 4.91 7.82
C GLY A 161 10.60 3.49 7.37
N ASN A 162 9.33 3.12 7.46
CA ASN A 162 8.83 1.77 7.25
C ASN A 162 8.48 1.44 5.78
N ASN A 163 7.94 0.25 5.56
CA ASN A 163 7.55 -0.26 4.24
C ASN A 163 6.46 0.56 3.54
N VAL A 164 5.58 1.24 4.29
CA VAL A 164 4.57 2.14 3.70
C VAL A 164 5.27 3.38 3.14
N LEU A 165 6.20 3.97 3.91
CA LEU A 165 7.00 5.09 3.43
C LEU A 165 7.86 4.72 2.21
N HIS A 166 8.47 3.51 2.18
CA HIS A 166 9.22 3.06 0.99
C HIS A 166 8.34 3.10 -0.26
N SER A 167 7.10 2.63 -0.17
CA SER A 167 6.17 2.65 -1.30
C SER A 167 5.69 4.07 -1.66
N PHE A 168 5.56 4.99 -0.70
CA PHE A 168 5.34 6.41 -1.00
C PHE A 168 6.53 7.01 -1.74
N VAL A 169 7.75 6.66 -1.37
CA VAL A 169 8.97 7.11 -2.06
C VAL A 169 8.98 6.63 -3.52
N GLU A 170 8.66 5.37 -3.80
CA GLU A 170 8.49 4.87 -5.17
C GLU A 170 7.34 5.59 -5.91
N GLY A 171 6.23 5.80 -5.22
CA GLY A 171 5.07 6.51 -5.76
C GLY A 171 5.37 7.92 -6.19
N SER A 172 6.32 8.63 -5.53
CA SER A 172 6.71 9.99 -5.93
C SER A 172 7.25 10.04 -7.36
N ALA A 173 8.08 9.08 -7.72
CA ALA A 173 8.62 8.96 -9.08
C ALA A 173 7.56 8.53 -10.10
N ARG A 174 6.57 7.72 -9.70
CA ARG A 174 5.54 7.20 -10.60
C ARG A 174 4.40 8.17 -10.85
N PHE A 175 3.99 8.93 -9.83
CA PHE A 175 2.83 9.84 -9.89
C PHE A 175 3.21 11.32 -9.95
N GLY A 176 4.49 11.66 -9.74
CA GLY A 176 5.02 13.02 -9.87
C GLY A 176 4.60 13.97 -8.76
N TYR A 177 4.36 13.48 -7.55
CA TYR A 177 4.21 14.31 -6.36
C TYR A 177 5.56 14.50 -5.64
N ARG A 178 5.67 15.56 -4.86
CA ARG A 178 6.81 15.80 -3.98
C ARG A 178 6.61 15.05 -2.66
N MET A 179 7.61 14.29 -2.23
CA MET A 179 7.60 13.57 -0.98
C MET A 179 8.50 14.25 0.05
N ALA A 180 7.91 14.83 1.09
CA ALA A 180 8.61 15.44 2.21
C ALA A 180 8.53 14.52 3.43
N MET A 181 9.65 13.96 3.87
CA MET A 181 9.70 12.95 4.93
C MET A 181 10.34 13.50 6.18
N ALA A 182 9.71 13.35 7.34
CA ALA A 182 10.32 13.61 8.64
C ALA A 182 10.37 12.31 9.44
N VAL A 183 11.58 11.85 9.73
CA VAL A 183 11.83 10.61 10.48
C VAL A 183 12.92 10.86 11.54
N PRO A 184 12.87 10.16 12.69
CA PRO A 184 13.97 10.19 13.65
C PRO A 184 15.29 9.72 13.04
N MET A 185 16.41 10.26 13.53
CA MET A 185 17.74 9.76 13.16
C MET A 185 17.85 8.27 13.52
N GLY A 186 18.28 7.44 12.55
CA GLY A 186 18.37 5.99 12.66
C GLY A 186 17.09 5.24 12.33
N SER A 187 16.03 5.95 11.91
CA SER A 187 14.76 5.36 11.39
C SER A 187 14.51 5.79 9.94
N GLU A 188 15.54 6.13 9.19
CA GLU A 188 15.42 6.57 7.80
C GLU A 188 14.95 5.42 6.89
N PRO A 189 14.22 5.71 5.79
CA PRO A 189 13.94 4.74 4.75
C PRO A 189 15.23 4.15 4.19
N HIS A 190 15.17 2.90 3.75
CA HIS A 190 16.34 2.25 3.16
C HIS A 190 16.84 2.99 1.91
N ASP A 191 18.14 3.21 1.82
CA ASP A 191 18.80 3.92 0.72
C ASP A 191 18.45 3.40 -0.67
N LYS A 192 18.16 2.11 -0.81
CA LYS A 192 17.76 1.53 -2.10
C LYS A 192 16.51 2.19 -2.69
N PHE A 193 15.51 2.53 -1.85
CA PHE A 193 14.28 3.19 -2.30
C PHE A 193 14.51 4.66 -2.60
N LEU A 194 15.28 5.36 -1.74
CA LEU A 194 15.63 6.76 -1.94
C LEU A 194 16.43 6.97 -3.24
N ASN A 195 17.41 6.12 -3.48
CA ASN A 195 18.23 6.18 -4.68
C ASN A 195 17.44 5.81 -5.93
N TRP A 196 16.56 4.78 -5.83
CA TRP A 196 15.71 4.44 -6.96
C TRP A 196 14.78 5.59 -7.33
N ALA A 197 14.11 6.23 -6.37
CA ALA A 197 13.21 7.35 -6.64
C ALA A 197 13.95 8.52 -7.29
N ARG A 198 15.11 8.93 -6.75
CA ARG A 198 15.93 10.02 -7.33
C ARG A 198 16.35 9.72 -8.77
N ASN A 199 16.77 8.49 -9.04
CA ASN A 199 17.20 8.05 -10.37
C ASN A 199 16.02 7.95 -11.38
N ASN A 200 14.78 7.92 -10.91
CA ASN A 200 13.56 7.84 -11.73
C ASN A 200 12.71 9.13 -11.67
N GLY A 201 13.31 10.26 -11.28
CA GLY A 201 12.66 11.58 -11.31
C GLY A 201 11.76 11.88 -10.12
N GLY A 202 11.84 11.10 -9.04
CA GLY A 202 11.12 11.38 -7.79
C GLY A 202 11.71 12.59 -7.06
N GLU A 203 10.86 13.53 -6.69
CA GLU A 203 11.21 14.69 -5.87
C GLU A 203 11.03 14.34 -4.38
N ILE A 204 12.13 13.99 -3.70
CA ILE A 204 12.09 13.56 -2.31
C ILE A 204 13.01 14.43 -1.43
N SER A 205 12.51 14.80 -0.26
CA SER A 205 13.25 15.55 0.77
C SER A 205 13.14 14.83 2.11
N LEU A 206 14.26 14.68 2.79
CA LEU A 206 14.36 14.02 4.09
C LEU A 206 14.74 15.04 5.16
N TYR A 207 14.00 15.05 6.24
CA TYR A 207 14.15 15.91 7.40
C TYR A 207 14.16 15.08 8.69
N HIS A 208 14.74 15.65 9.76
CA HIS A 208 14.61 15.16 11.14
C HIS A 208 13.77 16.12 11.99
N ASP A 209 12.89 16.88 11.33
CA ASP A 209 12.04 17.92 11.90
C ASP A 209 10.68 17.85 11.19
N ALA A 210 9.65 17.44 11.94
CA ALA A 210 8.29 17.25 11.41
C ALA A 210 7.69 18.54 10.85
N ASP A 211 8.00 19.69 11.50
CA ASP A 211 7.54 21.00 11.07
C ASP A 211 7.99 21.35 9.65
N LYS A 212 9.24 21.00 9.31
CA LYS A 212 9.81 21.27 7.99
C LYS A 212 9.19 20.40 6.91
N ALA A 213 8.88 19.14 7.21
CA ALA A 213 8.27 18.25 6.24
C ALA A 213 6.81 18.61 5.98
N VAL A 214 6.08 19.00 7.03
CA VAL A 214 4.63 19.27 6.94
C VAL A 214 4.34 20.68 6.42
N ALA A 215 5.28 21.64 6.51
CA ALA A 215 5.06 23.01 6.10
C ALA A 215 4.54 23.13 4.67
N GLY A 216 3.28 23.57 4.51
CA GLY A 216 2.63 23.76 3.21
C GLY A 216 2.30 22.46 2.46
N ALA A 217 2.32 21.30 3.11
CA ALA A 217 1.94 20.03 2.50
C ALA A 217 0.44 19.98 2.14
N ASP A 218 0.11 19.29 1.07
CA ASP A 218 -1.29 19.07 0.62
C ASP A 218 -1.90 17.81 1.28
N CYS A 219 -1.07 16.93 1.82
CA CYS A 219 -1.46 15.75 2.58
C CYS A 219 -0.41 15.45 3.66
N VAL A 220 -0.87 15.07 4.86
CA VAL A 220 -0.01 14.57 5.94
C VAL A 220 -0.36 13.11 6.18
N VAL A 221 0.66 12.26 6.16
CA VAL A 221 0.52 10.80 6.32
C VAL A 221 1.41 10.34 7.46
N THR A 222 0.91 9.39 8.24
CA THR A 222 1.70 8.66 9.24
C THR A 222 1.25 7.20 9.31
N ASP A 223 2.02 6.39 9.98
CA ASP A 223 1.70 4.99 10.32
C ASP A 223 2.19 4.69 11.74
N THR A 224 1.83 3.55 12.27
CA THR A 224 2.24 3.09 13.61
C THR A 224 3.76 3.15 13.76
N TRP A 225 4.25 3.70 14.88
CA TRP A 225 5.70 3.81 15.14
C TRP A 225 6.38 2.46 15.38
N VAL A 226 5.61 1.49 15.88
CA VAL A 226 6.05 0.10 16.01
C VAL A 226 5.11 -0.76 15.19
N SER A 227 5.58 -1.22 14.05
CA SER A 227 4.77 -2.10 13.22
C SER A 227 4.49 -3.42 13.94
N MET A 228 3.36 -4.07 13.64
CA MET A 228 2.98 -5.39 14.19
C MET A 228 4.07 -6.48 14.01
N ASN A 229 5.11 -6.19 13.23
CA ASN A 229 6.23 -7.08 12.95
C ASN A 229 7.47 -6.78 13.82
N GLN A 230 7.48 -5.68 14.57
CA GLN A 230 8.66 -5.17 15.28
C GLN A 230 8.43 -4.92 16.78
N GLU A 231 7.50 -5.62 17.41
CA GLU A 231 7.19 -5.51 18.86
C GLU A 231 8.43 -5.65 19.77
N HIS A 232 9.50 -6.27 19.26
CA HIS A 232 10.79 -6.37 19.96
C HIS A 232 11.63 -5.08 19.94
N LYS A 233 11.26 -4.07 19.13
CA LYS A 233 11.91 -2.76 19.08
C LYS A 233 11.29 -1.74 20.04
N ALA A 234 10.62 -2.16 21.10
CA ALA A 234 10.01 -1.32 22.15
C ALA A 234 10.96 -0.31 22.84
N ARG A 235 12.14 -0.05 22.26
CA ARG A 235 13.19 0.83 22.82
C ARG A 235 13.11 2.27 22.33
N GLY A 236 11.98 2.78 21.88
CA GLY A 236 12.06 4.10 21.32
C GLY A 236 10.79 4.90 21.11
N HIS A 237 9.69 4.61 21.80
CA HIS A 237 8.51 5.48 21.68
C HIS A 237 8.86 6.96 21.87
N ASN A 238 9.81 7.28 22.77
CA ASN A 238 10.23 8.65 23.05
C ASN A 238 10.89 9.36 21.84
N ILE A 239 11.56 8.63 20.93
CA ILE A 239 12.19 9.27 19.76
C ILE A 239 11.17 9.69 18.70
N PHE A 240 10.00 9.02 18.67
CA PHE A 240 8.93 9.33 17.73
C PHE A 240 7.99 10.43 18.22
N GLN A 241 7.98 10.75 19.52
CA GLN A 241 7.07 11.75 20.08
C GLN A 241 7.08 13.10 19.34
N PRO A 242 8.24 13.65 18.89
CA PRO A 242 8.27 14.89 18.09
C PRO A 242 7.61 14.76 16.70
N TYR A 243 7.30 13.55 16.27
CA TYR A 243 6.73 13.24 14.96
C TYR A 243 5.24 12.90 15.01
N GLN A 244 4.60 13.01 16.20
CA GLN A 244 3.16 12.80 16.36
C GLN A 244 2.38 13.80 15.51
N VAL A 245 1.42 13.29 14.74
CA VAL A 245 0.48 14.15 14.02
C VAL A 245 -0.61 14.61 14.98
N ASN A 246 -0.51 15.85 15.38
CA ASN A 246 -1.47 16.56 16.23
C ASN A 246 -1.97 17.81 15.52
N GLU A 247 -2.91 18.52 16.14
CA GLU A 247 -3.55 19.71 15.58
C GLU A 247 -2.54 20.84 15.29
N ALA A 248 -1.51 20.98 16.13
CA ALA A 248 -0.47 22.00 15.95
C ALA A 248 0.41 21.69 14.73
N LEU A 249 0.72 20.42 14.47
CA LEU A 249 1.44 19.98 13.28
C LEU A 249 0.56 20.12 12.03
N MET A 250 -0.70 19.69 12.07
CA MET A 250 -1.64 19.83 10.95
C MET A 250 -1.87 21.31 10.57
N ALA A 251 -1.85 22.21 11.53
CA ALA A 251 -1.97 23.67 11.27
C ALA A 251 -0.81 24.26 10.44
N LYS A 252 0.31 23.55 10.28
CA LYS A 252 1.47 23.95 9.46
C LYS A 252 1.34 23.52 8.00
N ALA A 253 0.50 22.54 7.73
CA ALA A 253 0.15 22.11 6.38
C ALA A 253 -0.75 23.14 5.68
N ASN A 254 -1.03 22.93 4.40
CA ASN A 254 -2.04 23.73 3.70
C ASN A 254 -3.40 23.61 4.42
N LYS A 255 -4.17 24.70 4.39
CA LYS A 255 -5.48 24.75 5.06
C LYS A 255 -6.41 23.60 4.64
N GLU A 256 -6.34 23.21 3.37
CA GLU A 256 -7.12 22.12 2.78
C GLU A 256 -6.37 20.78 2.78
N ALA A 257 -5.27 20.65 3.53
CA ALA A 257 -4.50 19.42 3.59
C ALA A 257 -5.36 18.27 4.11
N LEU A 258 -5.16 17.08 3.55
CA LEU A 258 -5.76 15.85 4.04
C LEU A 258 -4.87 15.21 5.10
N PHE A 259 -5.49 14.44 5.99
CA PHE A 259 -4.79 13.49 6.88
C PHE A 259 -5.14 12.07 6.45
N MET A 260 -4.12 11.21 6.32
CA MET A 260 -4.23 9.80 5.95
C MET A 260 -3.46 8.91 6.91
N HIS A 261 -3.95 7.69 7.11
CA HIS A 261 -3.34 6.64 7.92
C HIS A 261 -3.89 5.28 7.50
N CYS A 262 -3.01 4.33 7.14
CA CYS A 262 -3.40 3.02 6.63
C CYS A 262 -4.16 2.13 7.63
N LEU A 263 -4.26 2.53 8.89
CA LEU A 263 -4.86 1.81 10.02
C LEU A 263 -4.24 0.40 10.25
N PRO A 264 -4.20 -0.11 11.52
CA PRO A 264 -4.78 0.49 12.74
C PRO A 264 -3.96 1.67 13.22
N ALA A 265 -4.58 2.64 13.89
CA ALA A 265 -3.89 3.75 14.52
C ALA A 265 -3.81 3.53 16.04
N HIS A 266 -2.67 3.89 16.64
CA HIS A 266 -2.51 3.98 18.10
C HIS A 266 -2.77 5.42 18.53
N ARG A 267 -4.04 5.70 18.84
CA ARG A 267 -4.50 7.03 19.24
C ARG A 267 -3.75 7.53 20.45
N GLY A 268 -3.24 8.76 20.39
CA GLY A 268 -2.38 9.35 21.43
C GLY A 268 -0.88 9.02 21.26
N GLU A 269 -0.52 8.10 20.34
CA GLU A 269 0.86 7.83 19.94
C GLU A 269 1.18 8.59 18.65
N GLU A 270 1.13 7.95 17.47
CA GLU A 270 1.49 8.58 16.19
C GLU A 270 0.48 9.64 15.72
N VAL A 271 -0.75 9.61 16.22
CA VAL A 271 -1.81 10.57 15.87
C VAL A 271 -2.73 10.83 17.05
N THR A 272 -3.20 12.08 17.20
CA THR A 272 -4.22 12.44 18.22
C THR A 272 -5.63 12.09 17.74
N ASP A 273 -6.57 11.90 18.70
CA ASP A 273 -7.99 11.69 18.41
C ASP A 273 -8.59 12.85 17.62
N ALA A 274 -8.20 14.09 17.96
CA ALA A 274 -8.70 15.29 17.29
C ALA A 274 -8.29 15.36 15.80
N VAL A 275 -7.15 14.80 15.43
CA VAL A 275 -6.71 14.73 14.02
C VAL A 275 -7.40 13.58 13.30
N ILE A 276 -7.37 12.36 13.84
CA ILE A 276 -7.91 11.20 13.13
C ILE A 276 -9.43 11.25 12.96
N ASP A 277 -10.14 11.88 13.89
CA ASP A 277 -11.59 12.10 13.83
C ASP A 277 -11.94 13.52 13.32
N GLY A 278 -10.94 14.32 12.99
CA GLY A 278 -11.08 15.69 12.54
C GLY A 278 -11.53 15.84 11.08
N PRO A 279 -11.91 17.06 10.65
CA PRO A 279 -12.49 17.33 9.34
C PRO A 279 -11.52 17.15 8.17
N GLN A 280 -10.21 17.10 8.42
CA GLN A 280 -9.18 16.87 7.40
C GLN A 280 -8.87 15.37 7.22
N SER A 281 -9.37 14.51 8.12
CA SER A 281 -9.13 13.07 8.07
C SER A 281 -9.99 12.39 7.01
N VAL A 282 -9.35 11.58 6.19
CA VAL A 282 -9.99 10.75 5.17
C VAL A 282 -9.65 9.26 5.33
N VAL A 283 -9.25 8.85 6.53
CA VAL A 283 -8.76 7.49 6.83
C VAL A 283 -9.78 6.38 6.52
N PHE A 284 -11.08 6.67 6.63
CA PHE A 284 -12.11 5.68 6.31
C PHE A 284 -12.41 5.62 4.82
N ASP A 285 -12.32 6.73 4.09
CA ASP A 285 -12.38 6.74 2.62
C ASP A 285 -11.16 6.02 2.04
N GLU A 286 -9.98 6.23 2.63
CA GLU A 286 -8.75 5.51 2.33
C GLU A 286 -8.92 4.00 2.53
N ALA A 287 -9.50 3.59 3.67
CA ALA A 287 -9.80 2.18 3.97
C ALA A 287 -10.80 1.58 2.96
N GLU A 288 -11.85 2.31 2.55
CA GLU A 288 -12.77 1.91 1.49
C GLU A 288 -12.03 1.75 0.16
N ASN A 289 -11.17 2.69 -0.19
CA ASN A 289 -10.46 2.71 -1.46
C ASN A 289 -9.46 1.56 -1.61
N ARG A 290 -9.03 0.94 -0.53
CA ARG A 290 -8.28 -0.32 -0.61
C ARG A 290 -9.04 -1.40 -1.37
N LEU A 291 -10.34 -1.54 -1.13
CA LEU A 291 -11.19 -2.47 -1.86
C LEU A 291 -11.18 -2.17 -3.37
N HIS A 292 -11.35 -0.90 -3.72
CA HIS A 292 -11.48 -0.50 -5.13
C HIS A 292 -10.15 -0.55 -5.88
N ALA A 293 -9.05 -0.08 -5.28
CA ALA A 293 -7.71 -0.20 -5.83
C ALA A 293 -7.30 -1.67 -6.04
N GLN A 294 -7.53 -2.54 -5.04
CA GLN A 294 -7.19 -3.96 -5.15
C GLN A 294 -8.02 -4.69 -6.21
N LYS A 295 -9.31 -4.35 -6.40
CA LYS A 295 -10.09 -4.88 -7.52
C LYS A 295 -9.42 -4.59 -8.86
N SER A 296 -9.00 -3.36 -9.06
CA SER A 296 -8.40 -2.97 -10.33
C SER A 296 -6.97 -3.51 -10.50
N ILE A 297 -6.22 -3.69 -9.43
CA ILE A 297 -4.94 -4.41 -9.45
C ILE A 297 -5.15 -5.85 -9.89
N ILE A 298 -6.14 -6.56 -9.31
CA ILE A 298 -6.49 -7.93 -9.73
C ILE A 298 -6.89 -7.94 -11.20
N ALA A 299 -7.77 -7.04 -11.62
CA ALA A 299 -8.25 -6.93 -13.00
C ALA A 299 -7.11 -6.68 -14.00
N TRP A 300 -6.16 -5.79 -13.67
CA TRP A 300 -4.98 -5.49 -14.47
C TRP A 300 -4.05 -6.71 -14.56
N CYS A 301 -3.75 -7.35 -13.45
CA CYS A 301 -2.91 -8.56 -13.41
C CYS A 301 -3.52 -9.70 -14.26
N MET A 302 -4.84 -9.83 -14.27
CA MET A 302 -5.55 -10.88 -14.99
C MET A 302 -5.93 -10.47 -16.43
N GLY A 303 -5.50 -9.30 -16.90
CA GLY A 303 -5.63 -8.86 -18.28
C GLY A 303 -7.06 -8.53 -18.72
N VAL A 304 -7.91 -8.06 -17.79
CA VAL A 304 -9.29 -7.63 -18.11
C VAL A 304 -9.45 -6.10 -18.11
N ILE A 305 -8.34 -5.39 -17.92
CA ILE A 305 -8.13 -3.96 -18.19
C ILE A 305 -6.76 -3.74 -18.77
#